data_2ef501803f5e25443f015d6dc0a86275
#
_entry.id   2ef501803f5e25443f015d6dc0a86275
#
_cell.length_a   1.000
_cell.length_b   1.000
_cell.length_c   1.000
_cell.angle_alpha   90.00
_cell.angle_beta   90.00
_cell.angle_gamma   90.00
#
_symmetry.space_group_name_H-M   'P 1'
#
loop_
_entity.id
_entity.type
_entity.pdbx_description
1 polymer ?
#
loop_
_entity_poly.entity_id
_entity_poly.type
_entity_poly.pdbx_seq_one_letter_code
_entity_poly.pdbx_strand_id
1 'polypeptide(L)'
;MSVIKHKELNKCLKALADGDAPGTFLIHGEELLVKTALEALLATLLPGEARKLSYEPVDGGSGSVAAALEKVNTFSMLAEPKVVALLDAQVFYSKQDTTAILERARTAYKRSEMRKAAQAFLKAMALLNLTFDDVTPELRVAALKLTDEQRRDDVWLTALLDYCREQNLAVPTDSSDADILQAAITKGFPDRQYLMVTTDIVDRRRNLYKTIADKGLVIDCAVPTGDRKADRAAQTAVLNEQLAQVLKSCRKKMTPDARTLLGELAGFNLRAITNSVKQLASYIGERDTIEAADVRQVVRKTRQDPIYNFTNALTDRDRSAALHFLNSLLAENLYPLQLLAAMINQIRKLIHIKGFTDSRHGTVWQRGCHYTYFRDQVMPAIVDYDQRLKSHVSNWEAALSAGGSQKSGRKQKAAKTAGDLLIARNPKNPYPVYQLFNKAERFSMTELLGFLELLEKVDLRLKSTSLAPRLVLEEAILSICR
;
A
#
# COMPACT_ATOMS: atom_id res chain seq x y z
N MET A 1 14.47 25.91 -10.81
CA MET A 1 14.45 24.69 -9.94
C MET A 1 13.39 23.77 -10.51
N SER A 2 13.77 22.65 -11.07
CA SER A 2 12.85 21.79 -11.81
C SER A 2 12.04 20.80 -10.95
N VAL A 3 12.51 20.45 -9.74
CA VAL A 3 11.81 19.54 -8.82
C VAL A 3 11.81 20.13 -7.41
N ILE A 4 10.61 20.27 -6.82
CA ILE A 4 10.43 20.78 -5.46
C ILE A 4 9.61 19.77 -4.63
N LYS A 5 9.79 19.78 -3.31
CA LYS A 5 8.92 19.03 -2.40
C LYS A 5 7.70 19.87 -2.01
N HIS A 6 6.61 19.20 -1.65
CA HIS A 6 5.37 19.85 -1.20
C HIS A 6 5.61 20.96 -0.15
N LYS A 7 6.54 20.76 0.78
CA LYS A 7 6.89 21.75 1.82
C LYS A 7 7.44 23.07 1.27
N GLU A 8 8.00 23.04 0.07
CA GLU A 8 8.60 24.22 -0.59
C GLU A 8 7.59 24.94 -1.50
N LEU A 9 6.37 24.41 -1.63
CA LEU A 9 5.33 24.91 -2.52
C LEU A 9 5.04 26.40 -2.29
N ASN A 10 4.83 26.82 -1.04
CA ASN A 10 4.52 28.22 -0.73
C ASN A 10 5.61 29.21 -1.15
N LYS A 11 6.88 28.79 -1.09
CA LYS A 11 8.00 29.60 -1.58
C LYS A 11 7.99 29.67 -3.10
N CYS A 12 7.68 28.56 -3.76
CA CYS A 12 7.59 28.47 -5.21
C CYS A 12 6.42 29.32 -5.75
N LEU A 13 5.25 29.27 -5.10
CA LEU A 13 4.07 30.06 -5.52
C LEU A 13 4.36 31.56 -5.52
N LYS A 14 5.11 32.07 -4.56
CA LYS A 14 5.54 33.49 -4.54
C LYS A 14 6.41 33.81 -5.75
N ALA A 15 7.38 32.96 -6.06
CA ALA A 15 8.25 33.15 -7.22
C ALA A 15 7.48 33.06 -8.56
N LEU A 16 6.45 32.21 -8.64
CA LEU A 16 5.58 32.10 -9.83
C LEU A 16 4.67 33.33 -10.02
N ALA A 17 4.27 33.98 -8.93
CA ALA A 17 3.48 35.21 -9.01
C ALA A 17 4.30 36.42 -9.54
N ASP A 18 5.62 36.41 -9.31
CA ASP A 18 6.53 37.51 -9.65
C ASP A 18 7.30 37.27 -10.95
N GLY A 19 7.18 36.10 -11.59
CA GLY A 19 8.00 35.72 -12.73
C GLY A 19 7.30 34.85 -13.77
N ASP A 20 8.06 34.40 -14.78
CA ASP A 20 7.56 33.49 -15.80
C ASP A 20 7.30 32.10 -15.26
N ALA A 21 6.04 31.67 -15.26
CA ALA A 21 5.66 30.33 -14.91
C ALA A 21 5.96 29.35 -16.06
N PRO A 22 6.51 28.14 -15.78
CA PRO A 22 6.76 27.18 -16.85
C PRO A 22 5.44 26.68 -17.44
N GLY A 23 5.43 26.41 -18.75
CA GLY A 23 4.22 25.91 -19.43
C GLY A 23 3.69 24.57 -18.98
N THR A 24 4.48 23.79 -18.20
CA THR A 24 4.11 22.45 -17.74
C THR A 24 4.38 22.25 -16.25
N PHE A 25 3.39 21.68 -15.54
CA PHE A 25 3.48 21.29 -14.14
C PHE A 25 3.14 19.81 -13.98
N LEU A 26 3.94 19.08 -13.21
CA LEU A 26 3.64 17.73 -12.78
C LEU A 26 3.52 17.69 -11.26
N ILE A 27 2.36 17.28 -10.76
CA ILE A 27 2.10 17.15 -9.32
C ILE A 27 1.83 15.67 -9.04
N HIS A 28 2.65 15.03 -8.21
CA HIS A 28 2.52 13.60 -7.99
C HIS A 28 2.69 13.20 -6.52
N GLY A 29 2.00 12.13 -6.11
CA GLY A 29 2.14 11.54 -4.78
C GLY A 29 0.82 11.34 -4.05
N GLU A 30 0.75 11.72 -2.78
CA GLU A 30 -0.43 11.52 -1.93
C GLU A 30 -1.60 12.41 -2.38
N GLU A 31 -2.79 11.82 -2.53
CA GLU A 31 -3.97 12.41 -3.16
C GLU A 31 -4.35 13.78 -2.60
N LEU A 32 -4.40 13.92 -1.26
CA LEU A 32 -4.83 15.17 -0.64
C LEU A 32 -3.79 16.27 -0.85
N LEU A 33 -2.50 15.94 -0.76
CA LEU A 33 -1.42 16.89 -0.99
C LEU A 33 -1.36 17.33 -2.46
N VAL A 34 -1.58 16.40 -3.39
CA VAL A 34 -1.68 16.69 -4.84
C VAL A 34 -2.82 17.66 -5.10
N LYS A 35 -4.01 17.41 -4.55
CA LYS A 35 -5.17 18.32 -4.68
C LYS A 35 -4.91 19.69 -4.08
N THR A 36 -4.31 19.74 -2.89
CA THR A 36 -3.97 21.00 -2.24
C THR A 36 -2.95 21.80 -3.05
N ALA A 37 -1.95 21.13 -3.62
CA ALA A 37 -0.96 21.79 -4.47
C ALA A 37 -1.57 22.31 -5.79
N LEU A 38 -2.45 21.51 -6.41
CA LEU A 38 -3.18 21.92 -7.62
C LEU A 38 -4.03 23.16 -7.34
N GLU A 39 -4.82 23.16 -6.26
CA GLU A 39 -5.66 24.28 -5.88
C GLU A 39 -4.83 25.57 -5.62
N ALA A 40 -3.69 25.42 -4.95
CA ALA A 40 -2.79 26.55 -4.67
C ALA A 40 -2.17 27.12 -5.96
N LEU A 41 -1.77 26.28 -6.91
CA LEU A 41 -1.29 26.71 -8.22
C LEU A 41 -2.40 27.41 -9.03
N LEU A 42 -3.61 26.83 -9.04
CA LEU A 42 -4.75 27.44 -9.72
C LEU A 42 -5.09 28.82 -9.14
N ALA A 43 -5.06 28.98 -7.84
CA ALA A 43 -5.30 30.27 -7.18
C ALA A 43 -4.23 31.33 -7.52
N THR A 44 -3.00 30.88 -7.78
CA THR A 44 -1.89 31.77 -8.15
C THR A 44 -1.94 32.17 -9.63
N LEU A 45 -2.20 31.20 -10.54
CA LEU A 45 -2.17 31.43 -12.00
C LEU A 45 -3.49 31.98 -12.54
N LEU A 46 -4.62 31.66 -11.90
CA LEU A 46 -5.97 32.08 -12.27
C LEU A 46 -6.69 32.73 -11.07
N PRO A 47 -6.33 33.94 -10.67
CA PRO A 47 -6.97 34.61 -9.53
C PRO A 47 -8.40 35.04 -9.88
N GLY A 48 -9.29 35.00 -8.89
CA GLY A 48 -10.67 35.54 -8.99
C GLY A 48 -11.59 34.73 -9.92
N GLU A 49 -12.43 35.46 -10.69
CA GLU A 49 -13.42 34.86 -11.59
C GLU A 49 -12.82 34.27 -12.86
N ALA A 50 -11.58 34.62 -13.23
CA ALA A 50 -10.86 34.07 -14.37
C ALA A 50 -10.82 32.54 -14.34
N ARG A 51 -10.78 31.95 -13.14
CA ARG A 51 -10.76 30.50 -12.94
C ARG A 51 -11.97 29.80 -13.54
N LYS A 52 -13.17 30.39 -13.51
CA LYS A 52 -14.39 29.76 -14.04
C LYS A 52 -14.37 29.58 -15.56
N LEU A 53 -13.67 30.45 -16.25
CA LEU A 53 -13.65 30.50 -17.69
C LEU A 53 -12.38 29.88 -18.30
N SER A 54 -11.28 29.94 -17.59
CA SER A 54 -9.95 29.58 -18.10
C SER A 54 -9.36 28.32 -17.47
N TYR A 55 -10.09 27.62 -16.61
CA TYR A 55 -9.71 26.31 -16.06
C TYR A 55 -10.49 25.18 -16.71
N GLU A 56 -9.78 24.29 -17.40
CA GLU A 56 -10.36 23.14 -18.11
C GLU A 56 -9.80 21.81 -17.55
N PRO A 57 -10.50 21.13 -16.64
CA PRO A 57 -10.11 19.81 -16.19
C PRO A 57 -10.42 18.75 -17.24
N VAL A 58 -9.51 17.78 -17.36
CA VAL A 58 -9.63 16.58 -18.20
C VAL A 58 -9.31 15.36 -17.33
N ASP A 59 -10.18 14.37 -17.31
CA ASP A 59 -9.94 13.12 -16.57
C ASP A 59 -8.83 12.31 -17.28
N GLY A 60 -7.80 11.89 -16.55
CA GLY A 60 -6.60 11.24 -17.07
C GLY A 60 -6.76 9.78 -17.52
N GLY A 61 -7.97 9.36 -17.87
CA GLY A 61 -8.26 8.07 -18.47
C GLY A 61 -7.72 7.90 -19.89
N SER A 62 -8.08 6.81 -20.55
CA SER A 62 -7.64 6.51 -21.93
C SER A 62 -8.10 7.58 -22.92
N GLY A 63 -7.21 8.01 -23.83
CA GLY A 63 -7.47 9.04 -24.84
C GLY A 63 -7.49 10.48 -24.30
N SER A 64 -7.30 10.69 -23.03
CA SER A 64 -7.36 11.99 -22.36
C SER A 64 -6.18 12.92 -22.69
N VAL A 65 -5.02 12.34 -23.05
CA VAL A 65 -3.83 13.11 -23.43
C VAL A 65 -4.09 13.95 -24.69
N ALA A 66 -4.67 13.35 -25.74
CA ALA A 66 -5.00 14.04 -26.96
C ALA A 66 -5.99 15.20 -26.70
N ALA A 67 -7.05 14.94 -25.92
CA ALA A 67 -8.02 15.97 -25.55
C ALA A 67 -7.41 17.11 -24.72
N ALA A 68 -6.50 16.80 -23.79
CA ALA A 68 -5.80 17.81 -23.00
C ALA A 68 -4.87 18.66 -23.88
N LEU A 69 -4.16 18.03 -24.83
CA LEU A 69 -3.26 18.72 -25.76
C LEU A 69 -4.03 19.59 -26.77
N GLU A 70 -5.17 19.13 -27.25
CA GLU A 70 -6.06 19.95 -28.08
C GLU A 70 -6.50 21.21 -27.33
N LYS A 71 -6.97 21.05 -26.11
CA LYS A 71 -7.43 22.17 -25.27
C LYS A 71 -6.31 23.16 -24.94
N VAL A 72 -5.12 22.70 -24.56
CA VAL A 72 -4.02 23.60 -24.20
C VAL A 72 -3.45 24.34 -25.42
N ASN A 73 -3.57 23.79 -26.63
CA ASN A 73 -3.14 24.44 -27.87
C ASN A 73 -4.23 25.31 -28.50
N THR A 74 -5.46 25.27 -27.99
CA THR A 74 -6.55 26.15 -28.47
C THR A 74 -6.45 27.49 -27.75
N PHE A 75 -6.30 28.56 -28.51
CA PHE A 75 -6.22 29.89 -27.96
C PHE A 75 -7.42 30.27 -27.12
N SER A 76 -7.19 30.92 -25.98
CA SER A 76 -8.25 31.55 -25.21
C SER A 76 -8.77 32.79 -25.99
N MET A 77 -10.08 32.91 -26.04
CA MET A 77 -10.71 34.14 -26.57
C MET A 77 -10.52 35.34 -25.62
N LEU A 78 -10.08 35.07 -24.40
CA LEU A 78 -9.81 36.05 -23.36
C LEU A 78 -8.29 36.30 -23.29
N ALA A 79 -7.86 37.50 -23.01
CA ALA A 79 -6.45 37.86 -22.82
C ALA A 79 -5.86 37.31 -21.49
N GLU A 80 -6.57 36.40 -20.84
CA GLU A 80 -6.21 35.80 -19.54
C GLU A 80 -5.45 34.47 -19.69
N PRO A 81 -4.66 34.09 -18.68
CA PRO A 81 -4.01 32.78 -18.66
C PRO A 81 -5.03 31.65 -18.73
N LYS A 82 -4.66 30.57 -19.40
CA LYS A 82 -5.48 29.34 -19.46
C LYS A 82 -4.74 28.18 -18.82
N VAL A 83 -5.44 27.38 -18.01
CA VAL A 83 -4.90 26.17 -17.37
C VAL A 83 -5.73 24.96 -17.80
N VAL A 84 -5.09 24.01 -18.44
CA VAL A 84 -5.66 22.67 -18.69
C VAL A 84 -5.05 21.69 -17.70
N ALA A 85 -5.89 21.02 -16.91
CA ALA A 85 -5.42 20.05 -15.92
C ALA A 85 -5.81 18.62 -16.33
N LEU A 86 -4.81 17.82 -16.65
CA LEU A 86 -4.95 16.37 -16.85
C LEU A 86 -4.90 15.70 -15.50
N LEU A 87 -6.06 15.31 -14.96
CA LEU A 87 -6.21 14.80 -13.61
C LEU A 87 -6.05 13.28 -13.56
N ASP A 88 -5.32 12.78 -12.57
CA ASP A 88 -5.10 11.34 -12.32
C ASP A 88 -4.51 10.61 -13.55
N ALA A 89 -3.55 11.25 -14.23
CA ALA A 89 -2.94 10.78 -15.46
C ALA A 89 -2.20 9.45 -15.27
N GLN A 90 -2.62 8.45 -16.03
CA GLN A 90 -2.09 7.08 -15.95
C GLN A 90 -0.85 6.85 -16.83
N VAL A 91 -0.44 7.84 -17.64
CA VAL A 91 0.69 7.74 -18.58
C VAL A 91 2.05 7.51 -17.91
N PHE A 92 2.17 7.80 -16.61
CA PHE A 92 3.40 7.62 -15.83
C PHE A 92 3.60 6.22 -15.27
N TYR A 93 2.59 5.35 -15.31
CA TYR A 93 2.67 4.01 -14.74
C TYR A 93 3.59 3.10 -15.54
N SER A 94 4.27 2.18 -14.87
CA SER A 94 5.16 1.18 -15.45
C SER A 94 4.72 -0.24 -15.11
N LYS A 95 5.29 -1.26 -15.80
CA LYS A 95 5.01 -2.67 -15.49
C LYS A 95 5.34 -3.06 -14.05
N GLN A 96 6.22 -2.32 -13.38
CA GLN A 96 6.57 -2.56 -11.97
C GLN A 96 5.48 -2.08 -11.00
N ASP A 97 4.60 -1.19 -11.45
CA ASP A 97 3.54 -0.60 -10.63
C ASP A 97 2.25 -1.44 -10.65
N THR A 98 2.20 -2.51 -11.43
CA THR A 98 0.98 -3.33 -11.66
C THR A 98 0.35 -3.80 -10.35
N THR A 99 1.16 -4.26 -9.39
CA THR A 99 0.66 -4.73 -8.09
C THR A 99 -0.04 -3.60 -7.31
N ALA A 100 0.54 -2.40 -7.32
CA ALA A 100 -0.04 -1.22 -6.66
C ALA A 100 -1.32 -0.76 -7.38
N ILE A 101 -1.36 -0.84 -8.70
CA ILE A 101 -2.53 -0.50 -9.52
C ILE A 101 -3.68 -1.48 -9.26
N LEU A 102 -3.39 -2.79 -9.18
CA LEU A 102 -4.40 -3.80 -8.84
C LEU A 102 -4.94 -3.63 -7.42
N GLU A 103 -4.11 -3.26 -6.46
CA GLU A 103 -4.57 -2.98 -5.09
C GLU A 103 -5.47 -1.74 -5.02
N ARG A 104 -5.26 -0.75 -5.88
CA ARG A 104 -6.17 0.39 -6.04
C ARG A 104 -7.49 -0.01 -6.66
N ALA A 105 -7.46 -0.83 -7.72
CA ALA A 105 -8.67 -1.36 -8.33
C ALA A 105 -9.52 -2.06 -7.27
N ARG A 106 -8.89 -2.90 -6.44
CA ARG A 106 -9.52 -3.60 -5.32
C ARG A 106 -10.07 -2.63 -4.27
N THR A 107 -9.31 -1.60 -3.93
CA THR A 107 -9.73 -0.60 -2.93
C THR A 107 -10.91 0.24 -3.45
N ALA A 108 -10.89 0.65 -4.70
CA ALA A 108 -11.99 1.36 -5.34
C ALA A 108 -13.25 0.48 -5.44
N TYR A 109 -13.09 -0.81 -5.77
CA TYR A 109 -14.18 -1.79 -5.75
C TYR A 109 -14.84 -1.89 -4.37
N LYS A 110 -14.04 -2.04 -3.30
CA LYS A 110 -14.55 -2.07 -1.92
C LYS A 110 -15.30 -0.79 -1.50
N ARG A 111 -15.00 0.33 -2.14
CA ARG A 111 -15.70 1.61 -1.95
C ARG A 111 -16.90 1.80 -2.87
N SER A 112 -17.28 0.78 -3.65
CA SER A 112 -18.34 0.84 -4.67
C SER A 112 -18.10 1.88 -5.79
N GLU A 113 -16.83 2.28 -5.99
CA GLU A 113 -16.42 3.19 -7.06
C GLU A 113 -16.08 2.39 -8.34
N MET A 114 -17.08 1.69 -8.91
CA MET A 114 -16.89 0.70 -9.99
C MET A 114 -16.15 1.24 -11.20
N ARG A 115 -16.46 2.47 -11.64
CA ARG A 115 -15.80 3.10 -12.79
C ARG A 115 -14.30 3.30 -12.56
N LYS A 116 -13.90 3.78 -11.39
CA LYS A 116 -12.49 3.95 -11.04
C LYS A 116 -11.78 2.61 -10.88
N ALA A 117 -12.46 1.64 -10.29
CA ALA A 117 -11.93 0.29 -10.15
C ALA A 117 -11.67 -0.35 -11.53
N ALA A 118 -12.61 -0.23 -12.48
CA ALA A 118 -12.48 -0.72 -13.84
C ALA A 118 -11.33 -0.01 -14.60
N GLN A 119 -11.20 1.30 -14.49
CA GLN A 119 -10.12 2.06 -15.11
C GLN A 119 -8.73 1.59 -14.62
N ALA A 120 -8.56 1.42 -13.31
CA ALA A 120 -7.30 0.92 -12.74
C ALA A 120 -7.03 -0.53 -13.19
N PHE A 121 -8.04 -1.38 -13.24
CA PHE A 121 -7.92 -2.77 -13.69
C PHE A 121 -7.51 -2.87 -15.17
N LEU A 122 -8.21 -2.16 -16.06
CA LEU A 122 -7.89 -2.11 -17.49
C LEU A 122 -6.47 -1.60 -17.74
N LYS A 123 -6.03 -0.62 -16.94
CA LYS A 123 -4.65 -0.12 -17.01
C LYS A 123 -3.62 -1.17 -16.61
N ALA A 124 -3.89 -1.95 -15.55
CA ALA A 124 -3.02 -3.07 -15.19
C ALA A 124 -2.93 -4.11 -16.31
N MET A 125 -4.05 -4.42 -16.97
CA MET A 125 -4.08 -5.32 -18.13
C MET A 125 -3.25 -4.75 -19.30
N ALA A 126 -3.41 -3.47 -19.63
CA ALA A 126 -2.64 -2.80 -20.69
C ALA A 126 -1.13 -2.86 -20.45
N LEU A 127 -0.69 -2.56 -19.21
CA LEU A 127 0.73 -2.62 -18.83
C LEU A 127 1.33 -4.03 -18.92
N LEU A 128 0.51 -5.06 -18.73
CA LEU A 128 0.90 -6.46 -18.85
C LEU A 128 0.72 -7.00 -20.28
N ASN A 129 0.18 -6.21 -21.21
CA ASN A 129 -0.22 -6.60 -22.56
C ASN A 129 -1.21 -7.79 -22.55
N LEU A 130 -2.23 -7.74 -21.69
CA LEU A 130 -3.26 -8.76 -21.53
C LEU A 130 -4.56 -8.31 -22.21
N THR A 131 -5.28 -9.28 -22.77
CA THR A 131 -6.65 -9.15 -23.27
C THR A 131 -7.64 -9.72 -22.24
N PHE A 132 -8.92 -9.54 -22.45
CA PHE A 132 -9.94 -10.15 -21.58
C PHE A 132 -9.90 -11.68 -21.60
N ASP A 133 -9.44 -12.27 -22.69
CA ASP A 133 -9.32 -13.73 -22.86
C ASP A 133 -8.14 -14.29 -22.04
N ASP A 134 -7.12 -13.50 -21.75
CA ASP A 134 -5.98 -13.89 -20.91
C ASP A 134 -6.30 -13.89 -19.41
N VAL A 135 -7.47 -13.36 -19.00
CA VAL A 135 -7.84 -13.17 -17.58
C VAL A 135 -9.05 -14.05 -17.23
N THR A 136 -9.05 -15.30 -17.71
CA THR A 136 -10.03 -16.30 -17.29
C THR A 136 -9.79 -16.75 -15.84
N PRO A 137 -10.79 -17.36 -15.15
CA PRO A 137 -10.62 -17.84 -13.78
C PRO A 137 -9.38 -18.70 -13.55
N GLU A 138 -8.98 -19.50 -14.55
CA GLU A 138 -7.81 -20.40 -14.50
C GLU A 138 -6.49 -19.67 -14.71
N LEU A 139 -6.46 -18.65 -15.56
CA LEU A 139 -5.24 -17.97 -16.02
C LEU A 139 -4.95 -16.68 -15.24
N ARG A 140 -5.96 -15.98 -14.72
CA ARG A 140 -5.85 -14.64 -14.12
C ARG A 140 -4.80 -14.50 -13.03
N VAL A 141 -4.58 -15.55 -12.24
CA VAL A 141 -3.61 -15.53 -11.13
C VAL A 141 -2.17 -15.39 -11.66
N ALA A 142 -1.86 -16.11 -12.74
CA ALA A 142 -0.54 -16.06 -13.36
C ALA A 142 -0.39 -14.82 -14.24
N ALA A 143 -1.41 -14.50 -15.04
CA ALA A 143 -1.42 -13.39 -15.97
C ALA A 143 -1.28 -12.02 -15.26
N LEU A 144 -2.07 -11.79 -14.23
CA LEU A 144 -2.05 -10.55 -13.44
C LEU A 144 -0.97 -10.54 -12.35
N LYS A 145 -0.23 -11.63 -12.15
CA LYS A 145 0.81 -11.76 -11.10
C LYS A 145 0.27 -11.43 -9.71
N LEU A 146 -0.92 -11.93 -9.39
CA LEU A 146 -1.61 -11.63 -8.15
C LEU A 146 -0.81 -12.04 -6.92
N THR A 147 -0.82 -11.20 -5.89
CA THR A 147 -0.29 -11.52 -4.57
C THR A 147 -1.12 -12.61 -3.89
N ASP A 148 -0.57 -13.27 -2.86
CA ASP A 148 -1.32 -14.30 -2.11
C ASP A 148 -2.61 -13.77 -1.47
N GLU A 149 -2.64 -12.48 -1.11
CA GLU A 149 -3.85 -11.82 -0.59
C GLU A 149 -4.90 -11.58 -1.69
N GLN A 150 -4.47 -11.17 -2.87
CA GLN A 150 -5.34 -10.94 -4.02
C GLN A 150 -5.91 -12.24 -4.60
N ARG A 151 -5.20 -13.37 -4.44
CA ARG A 151 -5.66 -14.71 -4.86
C ARG A 151 -6.79 -15.27 -3.99
N ARG A 152 -6.80 -14.94 -2.71
CA ARG A 152 -7.77 -15.49 -1.75
C ARG A 152 -9.16 -14.87 -1.88
N ASP A 153 -9.21 -13.63 -2.31
CA ASP A 153 -10.43 -12.86 -2.49
C ASP A 153 -10.38 -12.26 -3.89
N ASP A 154 -10.82 -13.03 -4.88
CA ASP A 154 -10.79 -12.67 -6.30
C ASP A 154 -12.18 -12.38 -6.89
N VAL A 155 -13.22 -12.37 -6.05
CA VAL A 155 -14.61 -12.06 -6.44
C VAL A 155 -14.69 -10.68 -7.11
N TRP A 156 -13.92 -9.70 -6.61
CA TRP A 156 -13.85 -8.36 -7.18
C TRP A 156 -13.33 -8.33 -8.62
N LEU A 157 -12.44 -9.27 -9.01
CA LEU A 157 -11.94 -9.38 -10.38
C LEU A 157 -13.03 -9.84 -11.34
N THR A 158 -13.85 -10.82 -10.93
CA THR A 158 -14.98 -11.28 -11.73
C THR A 158 -15.98 -10.16 -11.92
N ALA A 159 -16.34 -9.46 -10.84
CA ALA A 159 -17.25 -8.32 -10.90
C ALA A 159 -16.73 -7.18 -11.79
N LEU A 160 -15.41 -6.91 -11.79
CA LEU A 160 -14.80 -5.90 -12.66
C LEU A 160 -14.76 -6.33 -14.13
N LEU A 161 -14.48 -7.61 -14.40
CA LEU A 161 -14.53 -8.16 -15.77
C LEU A 161 -15.93 -8.06 -16.36
N ASP A 162 -16.95 -8.45 -15.58
CA ASP A 162 -18.35 -8.38 -16.00
C ASP A 162 -18.76 -6.92 -16.24
N TYR A 163 -18.42 -6.01 -15.32
CA TYR A 163 -18.66 -4.58 -15.49
C TYR A 163 -17.98 -4.02 -16.75
N CYS A 164 -16.72 -4.38 -17.02
CA CYS A 164 -16.03 -3.92 -18.22
C CYS A 164 -16.69 -4.42 -19.50
N ARG A 165 -17.19 -5.66 -19.52
CA ARG A 165 -17.91 -6.23 -20.64
C ARG A 165 -19.28 -5.57 -20.86
N GLU A 166 -20.04 -5.37 -19.79
CA GLU A 166 -21.35 -4.70 -19.82
C GLU A 166 -21.25 -3.25 -20.33
N GLN A 167 -20.18 -2.54 -19.93
CA GLN A 167 -19.94 -1.16 -20.34
C GLN A 167 -19.17 -1.04 -21.67
N ASN A 168 -18.89 -2.16 -22.36
CA ASN A 168 -18.09 -2.21 -23.60
C ASN A 168 -16.75 -1.49 -23.49
N LEU A 169 -16.07 -1.60 -22.35
CA LEU A 169 -14.76 -0.99 -22.13
C LEU A 169 -13.66 -1.84 -22.80
N ALA A 170 -12.73 -1.18 -23.48
CA ALA A 170 -11.58 -1.84 -24.11
C ALA A 170 -10.30 -1.66 -23.25
N VAL A 171 -9.37 -2.61 -23.41
CA VAL A 171 -8.03 -2.47 -22.81
C VAL A 171 -7.25 -1.39 -23.57
N PRO A 172 -6.75 -0.33 -22.89
CA PRO A 172 -6.02 0.75 -23.55
C PRO A 172 -4.72 0.27 -24.20
N THR A 173 -4.38 0.82 -25.36
CA THR A 173 -3.06 0.64 -25.99
C THR A 173 -2.07 1.65 -25.43
N ASP A 174 -1.03 1.20 -24.75
CA ASP A 174 -0.24 1.98 -23.76
C ASP A 174 0.93 2.82 -24.33
N SER A 175 1.33 2.65 -25.60
CA SER A 175 2.61 3.18 -26.07
C SER A 175 2.58 4.59 -26.67
N SER A 176 1.42 5.08 -27.10
CA SER A 176 1.36 6.35 -27.85
C SER A 176 1.17 7.60 -26.97
N ASP A 177 0.40 7.54 -25.88
CA ASP A 177 0.02 8.70 -25.07
C ASP A 177 1.23 9.35 -24.36
N ALA A 178 2.16 8.55 -23.84
CA ALA A 178 3.36 9.07 -23.18
C ALA A 178 4.30 9.78 -24.15
N ASP A 179 4.47 9.22 -25.34
CA ASP A 179 5.34 9.78 -26.38
C ASP A 179 4.74 11.05 -27.00
N ILE A 180 3.42 11.06 -27.21
CA ILE A 180 2.68 12.25 -27.69
C ILE A 180 2.80 13.38 -26.67
N LEU A 181 2.57 13.09 -25.38
CA LEU A 181 2.69 14.07 -24.32
C LEU A 181 4.13 14.60 -24.20
N GLN A 182 5.14 13.72 -24.27
CA GLN A 182 6.55 14.09 -24.24
C GLN A 182 6.94 15.01 -25.42
N ALA A 183 6.50 14.69 -26.63
CA ALA A 183 6.75 15.49 -27.81
C ALA A 183 6.11 16.88 -27.69
N ALA A 184 4.87 16.97 -27.22
CA ALA A 184 4.18 18.24 -26.99
C ALA A 184 4.88 19.12 -25.95
N ILE A 185 5.29 18.55 -24.80
CA ILE A 185 6.04 19.27 -23.78
C ILE A 185 7.41 19.73 -24.30
N THR A 186 8.06 18.92 -25.15
CA THR A 186 9.33 19.28 -25.76
C THR A 186 9.19 20.46 -26.71
N LYS A 187 8.10 20.51 -27.46
CA LYS A 187 7.76 21.63 -28.36
C LYS A 187 7.39 22.90 -27.57
N GLY A 188 6.81 22.76 -26.39
CA GLY A 188 6.26 23.86 -25.60
C GLY A 188 4.83 24.20 -25.96
N PHE A 189 4.21 25.04 -25.14
CA PHE A 189 2.83 25.50 -25.29
C PHE A 189 2.82 27.02 -25.57
N PRO A 190 1.70 27.54 -26.11
CA PRO A 190 1.57 28.99 -26.34
C PRO A 190 1.73 29.78 -25.02
N ASP A 191 2.15 31.04 -25.12
CA ASP A 191 2.34 31.90 -23.97
C ASP A 191 1.08 32.00 -23.12
N ARG A 192 1.26 31.96 -21.77
CA ARG A 192 0.21 32.01 -20.78
C ARG A 192 -0.79 30.82 -20.83
N GLN A 193 -0.44 29.74 -21.52
CA GLN A 193 -1.16 28.49 -21.51
C GLN A 193 -0.37 27.44 -20.75
N TYR A 194 -1.01 26.84 -19.76
CA TYR A 194 -0.37 25.94 -18.82
C TYR A 194 -1.02 24.56 -18.85
N LEU A 195 -0.19 23.51 -18.94
CA LEU A 195 -0.60 22.15 -18.75
C LEU A 195 -0.22 21.67 -17.34
N MET A 196 -1.20 21.36 -16.52
CA MET A 196 -0.99 20.73 -15.21
C MET A 196 -1.33 19.25 -15.30
N VAL A 197 -0.42 18.39 -14.88
CA VAL A 197 -0.65 16.94 -14.87
C VAL A 197 -0.59 16.45 -13.44
N THR A 198 -1.64 15.78 -12.98
CA THR A 198 -1.64 15.15 -11.67
C THR A 198 -1.59 13.62 -11.81
N THR A 199 -0.85 12.99 -10.92
CA THR A 199 -0.79 11.53 -10.81
C THR A 199 -0.33 11.15 -9.40
N ASP A 200 -0.52 9.94 -9.02
CA ASP A 200 -0.11 9.46 -7.71
C ASP A 200 1.18 8.65 -7.74
N ILE A 201 1.48 7.97 -8.87
CA ILE A 201 2.70 7.18 -9.06
C ILE A 201 3.47 7.70 -10.27
N VAL A 202 4.79 7.81 -10.10
CA VAL A 202 5.70 8.22 -11.16
C VAL A 202 6.95 7.35 -11.15
N ASP A 203 7.30 6.78 -12.31
CA ASP A 203 8.63 6.20 -12.51
C ASP A 203 9.59 7.30 -12.99
N ARG A 204 10.44 7.79 -12.07
CA ARG A 204 11.41 8.88 -12.33
C ARG A 204 12.48 8.53 -13.37
N ARG A 205 12.59 7.25 -13.78
CA ARG A 205 13.53 6.79 -14.81
C ARG A 205 13.01 7.02 -16.23
N ARG A 206 11.68 7.18 -16.40
CA ARG A 206 11.04 7.38 -17.70
C ARG A 206 11.40 8.73 -18.30
N ASN A 207 11.56 8.74 -19.63
CA ASN A 207 11.93 9.94 -20.37
C ASN A 207 10.91 11.07 -20.21
N LEU A 208 9.61 10.75 -20.18
CA LEU A 208 8.55 11.74 -19.95
C LEU A 208 8.77 12.51 -18.63
N TYR A 209 9.08 11.80 -17.52
CA TYR A 209 9.37 12.45 -16.24
C TYR A 209 10.58 13.39 -16.36
N LYS A 210 11.67 12.90 -16.97
CA LYS A 210 12.90 13.70 -17.15
C LYS A 210 12.65 14.95 -17.99
N THR A 211 11.86 14.83 -19.07
CA THR A 211 11.50 15.96 -19.92
C THR A 211 10.72 17.02 -19.14
N ILE A 212 9.75 16.60 -18.30
CA ILE A 212 9.01 17.55 -17.46
C ILE A 212 9.90 18.17 -16.39
N ALA A 213 10.79 17.39 -15.79
CA ALA A 213 11.75 17.89 -14.81
C ALA A 213 12.73 18.89 -15.40
N ASP A 214 13.08 18.79 -16.68
CA ASP A 214 13.97 19.71 -17.40
C ASP A 214 13.26 20.99 -17.84
N LYS A 215 12.07 20.87 -18.45
CA LYS A 215 11.36 21.98 -19.11
C LYS A 215 10.20 22.57 -18.30
N GLY A 216 9.78 21.92 -17.23
CA GLY A 216 8.65 22.31 -16.40
C GLY A 216 8.99 22.36 -14.92
N LEU A 217 7.94 22.26 -14.10
CA LEU A 217 8.04 22.19 -12.64
C LEU A 217 7.40 20.90 -12.14
N VAL A 218 8.16 20.12 -11.38
CA VAL A 218 7.66 18.91 -10.70
C VAL A 218 7.47 19.19 -9.21
N ILE A 219 6.28 18.92 -8.71
CA ILE A 219 5.93 19.03 -7.29
C ILE A 219 5.78 17.63 -6.73
N ASP A 220 6.74 17.24 -5.90
CA ASP A 220 6.79 15.92 -5.24
C ASP A 220 5.99 15.94 -3.94
N CYS A 221 4.80 15.39 -3.99
CA CYS A 221 3.89 15.18 -2.85
C CYS A 221 3.97 13.74 -2.32
N ALA A 222 4.97 12.95 -2.72
CA ALA A 222 5.10 11.57 -2.28
C ALA A 222 5.44 11.49 -0.78
N VAL A 223 4.73 10.64 -0.07
CA VAL A 223 4.98 10.31 1.34
C VAL A 223 5.41 8.85 1.41
N PRO A 224 6.51 8.53 2.12
CA PRO A 224 6.93 7.14 2.29
C PRO A 224 5.81 6.30 2.91
N THR A 225 5.55 5.12 2.36
CA THR A 225 4.52 4.18 2.85
C THR A 225 5.11 3.05 3.71
N GLY A 226 6.43 3.05 3.91
CA GLY A 226 7.15 2.01 4.68
C GLY A 226 6.94 2.09 6.18
N ASP A 227 7.25 0.97 6.86
CA ASP A 227 7.17 0.84 8.33
C ASP A 227 8.49 1.18 9.05
N ARG A 228 9.51 1.63 8.33
CA ARG A 228 10.80 2.03 8.92
C ARG A 228 10.61 3.26 9.81
N LYS A 229 11.43 3.39 10.84
CA LYS A 229 11.37 4.53 11.77
C LYS A 229 11.42 5.89 11.04
N ALA A 230 12.25 6.01 10.00
CA ALA A 230 12.35 7.21 9.18
C ALA A 230 11.06 7.48 8.38
N ASP A 231 10.46 6.44 7.81
CA ASP A 231 9.22 6.54 7.03
C ASP A 231 8.05 6.96 7.93
N ARG A 232 7.92 6.33 9.10
CA ARG A 232 6.91 6.70 10.12
C ARG A 232 7.09 8.13 10.62
N ALA A 233 8.33 8.57 10.84
CA ALA A 233 8.60 9.96 11.23
C ALA A 233 8.18 10.95 10.14
N ALA A 234 8.44 10.65 8.87
CA ALA A 234 8.01 11.47 7.73
C ALA A 234 6.47 11.50 7.61
N GLN A 235 5.80 10.35 7.75
CA GLN A 235 4.34 10.26 7.78
C GLN A 235 3.75 11.11 8.92
N THR A 236 4.28 10.97 10.13
CA THR A 236 3.82 11.73 11.30
C THR A 236 4.00 13.24 11.11
N ALA A 237 5.10 13.67 10.50
CA ALA A 237 5.35 15.07 10.21
C ALA A 237 4.32 15.66 9.25
N VAL A 238 4.01 14.95 8.14
CA VAL A 238 2.99 15.36 7.17
C VAL A 238 1.60 15.40 7.81
N LEU A 239 1.28 14.38 8.61
CA LEU A 239 0.01 14.29 9.33
C LEU A 239 -0.17 15.47 10.31
N ASN A 240 0.87 15.80 11.07
CA ASN A 240 0.81 16.93 12.02
C ASN A 240 0.66 18.28 11.31
N GLU A 241 1.32 18.45 10.15
CA GLU A 241 1.19 19.67 9.36
C GLU A 241 -0.24 19.80 8.82
N GLN A 242 -0.79 18.76 8.23
CA GLN A 242 -2.17 18.73 7.73
C GLN A 242 -3.18 18.96 8.84
N LEU A 243 -3.00 18.32 9.99
CA LEU A 243 -3.84 18.51 11.17
C LEU A 243 -3.84 19.97 11.65
N ALA A 244 -2.67 20.59 11.71
CA ALA A 244 -2.53 21.99 12.10
C ALA A 244 -3.27 22.93 11.12
N GLN A 245 -3.16 22.67 9.80
CA GLN A 245 -3.87 23.45 8.79
C GLN A 245 -5.40 23.34 8.93
N VAL A 246 -5.92 22.12 9.12
CA VAL A 246 -7.36 21.89 9.25
C VAL A 246 -7.88 22.51 10.55
N LEU A 247 -7.20 22.34 11.68
CA LEU A 247 -7.57 22.94 12.96
C LEU A 247 -7.60 24.49 12.87
N LYS A 248 -6.61 25.08 12.20
CA LYS A 248 -6.58 26.53 11.93
C LYS A 248 -7.77 26.97 11.09
N SER A 249 -8.14 26.24 10.04
CA SER A 249 -9.28 26.57 9.19
C SER A 249 -10.61 26.48 9.94
N CYS A 250 -10.73 25.53 10.88
CA CYS A 250 -11.90 25.38 11.74
C CYS A 250 -11.88 26.30 12.97
N ARG A 251 -10.81 27.08 13.21
CA ARG A 251 -10.59 27.91 14.41
C ARG A 251 -10.71 27.10 15.71
N LYS A 252 -10.20 25.86 15.70
CA LYS A 252 -10.25 24.94 16.85
C LYS A 252 -8.84 24.53 17.28
N LYS A 253 -8.74 24.06 18.54
CA LYS A 253 -7.55 23.45 19.13
C LYS A 253 -7.82 21.98 19.40
N MET A 254 -6.77 21.21 19.63
CA MET A 254 -6.88 19.77 19.95
C MET A 254 -5.84 19.42 21.01
N THR A 255 -6.24 18.67 22.04
CA THR A 255 -5.33 18.20 23.10
C THR A 255 -4.34 17.17 22.54
N PRO A 256 -3.15 17.00 23.14
CA PRO A 256 -2.17 15.98 22.73
C PRO A 256 -2.75 14.57 22.72
N ASP A 257 -3.55 14.22 23.74
CA ASP A 257 -4.19 12.91 23.87
C ASP A 257 -5.24 12.66 22.76
N ALA A 258 -6.04 13.69 22.43
CA ALA A 258 -6.99 13.62 21.32
C ALA A 258 -6.28 13.43 19.98
N ARG A 259 -5.12 14.09 19.79
CA ARG A 259 -4.30 13.95 18.58
C ARG A 259 -3.72 12.54 18.45
N THR A 260 -3.18 12.00 19.53
CA THR A 260 -2.65 10.62 19.56
C THR A 260 -3.74 9.61 19.24
N LEU A 261 -4.88 9.72 19.90
CA LEU A 261 -6.03 8.84 19.68
C LEU A 261 -6.59 8.94 18.25
N LEU A 262 -6.67 10.15 17.68
CA LEU A 262 -7.10 10.33 16.30
C LEU A 262 -6.14 9.62 15.32
N GLY A 263 -4.84 9.71 15.54
CA GLY A 263 -3.82 9.01 14.75
C GLY A 263 -3.93 7.48 14.87
N GLU A 264 -4.25 6.96 16.05
CA GLU A 264 -4.47 5.53 16.28
C GLU A 264 -5.72 5.03 15.53
N LEU A 265 -6.82 5.77 15.57
CA LEU A 265 -8.08 5.38 14.94
C LEU A 265 -8.09 5.54 13.42
N ALA A 266 -7.54 6.64 12.90
CA ALA A 266 -7.56 6.96 11.48
C ALA A 266 -6.32 6.45 10.70
N GLY A 267 -5.22 6.14 11.39
CA GLY A 267 -3.94 5.77 10.77
C GLY A 267 -3.37 6.90 9.91
N PHE A 268 -2.54 6.55 8.92
CA PHE A 268 -2.03 7.51 7.94
C PHE A 268 -3.00 7.63 6.76
N ASN A 269 -4.15 8.24 7.00
CA ASN A 269 -5.12 8.60 5.95
C ASN A 269 -5.48 10.07 6.10
N LEU A 270 -4.80 10.94 5.37
CA LEU A 270 -4.94 12.40 5.48
C LEU A 270 -6.38 12.87 5.21
N ARG A 271 -7.08 12.23 4.27
CA ARG A 271 -8.48 12.54 3.95
C ARG A 271 -9.41 12.16 5.11
N ALA A 272 -9.24 10.95 5.67
CA ALA A 272 -10.04 10.51 6.81
C ALA A 272 -9.83 11.42 8.02
N ILE A 273 -8.58 11.78 8.31
CA ILE A 273 -8.23 12.71 9.39
C ILE A 273 -8.84 14.09 9.15
N THR A 274 -8.72 14.64 7.95
CA THR A 274 -9.31 15.94 7.61
C THR A 274 -10.83 15.95 7.83
N ASN A 275 -11.51 14.89 7.37
CA ASN A 275 -12.96 14.76 7.55
C ASN A 275 -13.33 14.57 9.02
N SER A 276 -12.58 13.73 9.76
CA SER A 276 -12.81 13.53 11.19
C SER A 276 -12.65 14.83 12.00
N VAL A 277 -11.62 15.62 11.71
CA VAL A 277 -11.41 16.91 12.38
C VAL A 277 -12.55 17.88 12.08
N LYS A 278 -13.04 17.95 10.84
CA LYS A 278 -14.20 18.76 10.48
C LYS A 278 -15.47 18.32 11.22
N GLN A 279 -15.71 16.99 11.29
CA GLN A 279 -16.83 16.43 12.05
C GLN A 279 -16.71 16.75 13.55
N LEU A 280 -15.51 16.58 14.13
CA LEU A 280 -15.24 16.94 15.53
C LEU A 280 -15.45 18.41 15.79
N ALA A 281 -14.98 19.29 14.90
CA ALA A 281 -15.19 20.73 15.01
C ALA A 281 -16.67 21.11 15.00
N SER A 282 -17.48 20.44 14.17
CA SER A 282 -18.94 20.61 14.14
C SER A 282 -19.59 20.03 15.40
N TYR A 283 -19.12 18.86 15.88
CA TYR A 283 -19.67 18.20 17.07
C TYR A 283 -19.49 19.01 18.36
N ILE A 284 -18.29 19.58 18.57
CA ILE A 284 -18.02 20.37 19.78
C ILE A 284 -18.69 21.74 19.78
N GLY A 285 -19.25 22.17 18.64
CA GLY A 285 -19.99 23.46 18.53
C GLY A 285 -19.13 24.66 18.90
N GLU A 286 -19.55 25.41 19.91
CA GLU A 286 -18.85 26.63 20.36
C GLU A 286 -17.56 26.37 21.17
N ARG A 287 -17.37 25.16 21.70
CA ARG A 287 -16.13 24.82 22.41
C ARG A 287 -14.90 24.96 21.51
N ASP A 288 -13.82 25.55 22.03
CA ASP A 288 -12.60 25.80 21.26
C ASP A 288 -11.67 24.60 21.14
N THR A 289 -11.78 23.64 22.07
CA THR A 289 -10.81 22.55 22.19
C THR A 289 -11.48 21.19 22.05
N ILE A 290 -10.93 20.37 21.17
CA ILE A 290 -11.30 18.96 20.95
C ILE A 290 -10.53 18.10 21.94
N GLU A 291 -11.24 17.27 22.70
CA GLU A 291 -10.70 16.38 23.70
C GLU A 291 -10.74 14.91 23.26
N ALA A 292 -9.99 14.03 23.94
CA ALA A 292 -9.97 12.60 23.64
C ALA A 292 -11.36 11.93 23.78
N ALA A 293 -12.23 12.45 24.67
CA ALA A 293 -13.61 11.98 24.81
C ALA A 293 -14.43 12.23 23.54
N ASP A 294 -14.29 13.41 22.92
CA ASP A 294 -14.97 13.76 21.67
C ASP A 294 -14.53 12.84 20.53
N VAL A 295 -13.22 12.57 20.45
CA VAL A 295 -12.65 11.68 19.43
C VAL A 295 -13.24 10.26 19.56
N ARG A 296 -13.34 9.70 20.78
CA ARG A 296 -13.93 8.37 20.99
C ARG A 296 -15.40 8.30 20.57
N GLN A 297 -16.13 9.40 20.71
CA GLN A 297 -17.56 9.44 20.42
C GLN A 297 -17.88 9.63 18.95
N VAL A 298 -17.07 10.41 18.24
CA VAL A 298 -17.35 10.83 16.85
C VAL A 298 -16.57 10.00 15.81
N VAL A 299 -15.31 9.69 16.12
CA VAL A 299 -14.41 9.07 15.13
C VAL A 299 -14.54 7.56 15.18
N ARG A 300 -15.04 6.97 14.08
CA ARG A 300 -15.02 5.54 13.90
C ARG A 300 -13.61 5.09 13.48
N LYS A 301 -13.18 3.93 13.97
CA LYS A 301 -11.92 3.33 13.57
C LYS A 301 -11.96 3.04 12.06
N THR A 302 -11.14 3.76 11.29
CA THR A 302 -10.98 3.56 9.84
C THR A 302 -9.68 2.83 9.51
N ARG A 303 -8.76 2.75 10.48
CA ARG A 303 -7.51 2.01 10.35
C ARG A 303 -7.79 0.52 10.46
N GLN A 304 -7.45 -0.23 9.42
CA GLN A 304 -7.40 -1.68 9.50
C GLN A 304 -6.17 -2.09 10.33
N ASP A 305 -6.37 -2.95 11.33
CA ASP A 305 -5.25 -3.51 12.07
C ASP A 305 -4.53 -4.53 11.18
N PRO A 306 -3.22 -4.36 10.97
CA PRO A 306 -2.49 -5.35 10.22
C PRO A 306 -2.48 -6.69 10.99
N ILE A 307 -2.67 -7.80 10.29
CA ILE A 307 -2.66 -9.15 10.86
C ILE A 307 -1.36 -9.47 11.61
N TYR A 308 -0.25 -8.77 11.28
CA TYR A 308 1.01 -8.95 11.98
C TYR A 308 0.99 -8.43 13.43
N ASN A 309 0.13 -7.43 13.77
CA ASN A 309 -0.03 -6.99 15.15
C ASN A 309 -0.63 -8.11 16.00
N PHE A 310 -1.64 -8.80 15.47
CA PHE A 310 -2.22 -9.97 16.07
C PHE A 310 -1.20 -11.09 16.32
N THR A 311 -0.44 -11.45 15.27
CA THR A 311 0.59 -12.50 15.39
C THR A 311 1.76 -12.10 16.27
N ASN A 312 2.09 -10.81 16.35
CA ASN A 312 3.07 -10.29 17.29
C ASN A 312 2.60 -10.42 18.74
N ALA A 313 1.38 -9.97 19.04
CA ALA A 313 0.79 -10.10 20.38
C ALA A 313 0.75 -11.57 20.84
N LEU A 314 0.38 -12.50 19.93
CA LEU A 314 0.38 -13.94 20.17
C LEU A 314 1.79 -14.45 20.58
N THR A 315 2.83 -14.06 19.82
CA THR A 315 4.22 -14.49 20.07
C THR A 315 4.87 -13.75 21.24
N ASP A 316 4.35 -12.59 21.61
CA ASP A 316 4.74 -11.88 22.82
C ASP A 316 4.02 -12.39 24.08
N ARG A 317 3.09 -13.35 23.93
CA ARG A 317 2.21 -13.88 24.99
C ARG A 317 1.35 -12.77 25.64
N ASP A 318 1.10 -11.69 24.90
CA ASP A 318 0.21 -10.62 25.33
C ASP A 318 -1.23 -11.00 25.02
N ARG A 319 -1.88 -11.62 26.00
CA ARG A 319 -3.25 -12.09 25.93
C ARG A 319 -4.23 -10.96 25.60
N SER A 320 -4.08 -9.83 26.27
CA SER A 320 -4.99 -8.70 26.14
C SER A 320 -4.92 -8.09 24.73
N ALA A 321 -3.72 -7.83 24.23
CA ALA A 321 -3.51 -7.35 22.88
C ALA A 321 -3.94 -8.35 21.82
N ALA A 322 -3.66 -9.65 22.00
CA ALA A 322 -4.06 -10.70 21.05
C ALA A 322 -5.58 -10.80 20.91
N LEU A 323 -6.33 -10.77 22.02
CA LEU A 323 -7.80 -10.77 21.99
C LEU A 323 -8.36 -9.46 21.40
N HIS A 324 -7.75 -8.32 21.71
CA HIS A 324 -8.12 -7.03 21.12
C HIS A 324 -8.00 -7.05 19.59
N PHE A 325 -6.84 -7.48 19.07
CA PHE A 325 -6.62 -7.56 17.63
C PHE A 325 -7.48 -8.64 16.95
N LEU A 326 -7.72 -9.78 17.59
CA LEU A 326 -8.67 -10.79 17.10
C LEU A 326 -10.04 -10.15 16.85
N ASN A 327 -10.59 -9.48 17.86
CA ASN A 327 -11.92 -8.86 17.77
C ASN A 327 -11.97 -7.77 16.71
N SER A 328 -10.92 -6.93 16.61
CA SER A 328 -10.80 -5.90 15.58
C SER A 328 -10.81 -6.49 14.17
N LEU A 329 -10.00 -7.53 13.93
CA LEU A 329 -9.86 -8.16 12.62
C LEU A 329 -11.15 -8.90 12.20
N LEU A 330 -11.84 -9.56 13.14
CA LEU A 330 -13.14 -10.18 12.86
C LEU A 330 -14.23 -9.14 12.59
N ALA A 331 -14.23 -7.98 13.28
CA ALA A 331 -15.15 -6.88 13.01
C ALA A 331 -14.91 -6.23 11.62
N GLU A 332 -13.70 -6.32 11.10
CA GLU A 332 -13.31 -5.91 9.74
C GLU A 332 -13.64 -6.99 8.68
N ASN A 333 -14.43 -8.02 9.04
CA ASN A 333 -14.81 -9.16 8.20
C ASN A 333 -13.62 -10.00 7.69
N LEU A 334 -12.51 -10.03 8.42
CA LEU A 334 -11.43 -10.96 8.10
C LEU A 334 -11.88 -12.39 8.36
N TYR A 335 -11.68 -13.25 7.37
CA TYR A 335 -12.16 -14.64 7.46
C TYR A 335 -11.43 -15.44 8.56
N PRO A 336 -12.13 -16.14 9.46
CA PRO A 336 -11.51 -16.81 10.62
C PRO A 336 -10.39 -17.79 10.27
N LEU A 337 -10.50 -18.52 9.15
CA LEU A 337 -9.45 -19.43 8.70
C LEU A 337 -8.18 -18.69 8.23
N GLN A 338 -8.26 -17.40 7.87
CA GLN A 338 -7.07 -16.60 7.58
C GLN A 338 -6.30 -16.26 8.85
N LEU A 339 -7.01 -15.98 9.94
CA LEU A 339 -6.40 -15.76 11.26
C LEU A 339 -5.75 -17.05 11.77
N LEU A 340 -6.44 -18.18 11.66
CA LEU A 340 -5.89 -19.48 11.98
C LEU A 340 -4.61 -19.78 11.16
N ALA A 341 -4.65 -19.56 9.84
CA ALA A 341 -3.48 -19.76 8.99
C ALA A 341 -2.30 -18.86 9.40
N ALA A 342 -2.56 -17.62 9.83
CA ALA A 342 -1.53 -16.71 10.33
C ALA A 342 -0.92 -17.22 11.65
N MET A 343 -1.75 -17.75 12.58
CA MET A 343 -1.29 -18.38 13.82
C MET A 343 -0.39 -19.58 13.52
N ILE A 344 -0.85 -20.51 12.69
CA ILE A 344 -0.10 -21.71 12.28
C ILE A 344 1.24 -21.31 11.66
N ASN A 345 1.24 -20.39 10.71
CA ASN A 345 2.46 -19.93 10.05
C ASN A 345 3.46 -19.30 11.04
N GLN A 346 2.97 -18.58 12.04
CA GLN A 346 3.84 -17.96 13.03
C GLN A 346 4.44 -19.01 13.98
N ILE A 347 3.65 -19.97 14.48
CA ILE A 347 4.14 -21.07 15.30
C ILE A 347 5.15 -21.93 14.53
N ARG A 348 4.91 -22.25 13.25
CA ARG A 348 5.87 -22.96 12.39
C ARG A 348 7.21 -22.24 12.29
N LYS A 349 7.21 -20.91 12.12
CA LYS A 349 8.46 -20.14 12.12
C LYS A 349 9.24 -20.26 13.41
N LEU A 350 8.55 -20.23 14.56
CA LEU A 350 9.19 -20.42 15.86
C LEU A 350 9.76 -21.84 16.02
N ILE A 351 9.07 -22.87 15.52
CA ILE A 351 9.58 -24.25 15.51
C ILE A 351 10.85 -24.36 14.68
N HIS A 352 10.90 -23.75 13.48
CA HIS A 352 12.12 -23.74 12.67
C HIS A 352 13.29 -23.06 13.37
N ILE A 353 13.04 -21.95 14.06
CA ILE A 353 14.07 -21.26 14.84
C ILE A 353 14.54 -22.15 16.01
N LYS A 354 13.64 -22.80 16.76
CA LYS A 354 14.00 -23.74 17.81
C LYS A 354 14.82 -24.91 17.27
N GLY A 355 14.39 -25.50 16.15
CA GLY A 355 15.16 -26.56 15.49
C GLY A 355 16.58 -26.13 15.09
N PHE A 356 16.75 -24.87 14.68
CA PHE A 356 18.07 -24.31 14.42
C PHE A 356 18.87 -24.14 15.73
N THR A 357 18.29 -23.51 16.78
CA THR A 357 18.99 -23.26 18.04
C THR A 357 19.38 -24.54 18.76
N ASP A 358 18.60 -25.60 18.63
CA ASP A 358 18.85 -26.91 19.23
C ASP A 358 19.82 -27.76 18.38
N SER A 359 20.14 -27.33 17.17
CA SER A 359 21.11 -27.98 16.29
C SER A 359 22.54 -27.57 16.59
N ARG A 360 23.52 -28.32 16.05
CA ARG A 360 24.96 -27.95 16.09
C ARG A 360 25.27 -26.60 15.43
N HIS A 361 24.39 -26.09 14.55
CA HIS A 361 24.54 -24.79 13.90
C HIS A 361 24.07 -23.63 14.78
N GLY A 362 23.23 -23.93 15.78
CA GLY A 362 22.66 -22.93 16.70
C GLY A 362 23.59 -22.51 17.83
N THR A 363 24.76 -23.13 17.99
CA THR A 363 25.73 -22.80 19.06
C THR A 363 26.23 -21.36 19.02
N VAL A 364 26.12 -20.70 17.86
CA VAL A 364 26.45 -19.28 17.68
C VAL A 364 25.37 -18.35 18.22
N TRP A 365 24.16 -18.84 18.48
CA TRP A 365 23.10 -18.05 19.08
C TRP A 365 23.30 -17.88 20.57
N GLN A 366 23.28 -16.64 21.03
CA GLN A 366 23.34 -16.29 22.44
C GLN A 366 22.09 -15.51 22.82
N ARG A 367 21.43 -15.96 23.89
CA ARG A 367 20.23 -15.30 24.40
C ARG A 367 20.54 -13.85 24.77
N GLY A 368 19.69 -12.91 24.29
CA GLY A 368 19.87 -11.49 24.57
C GLY A 368 21.05 -10.82 23.84
N CYS A 369 21.66 -11.47 22.86
CA CYS A 369 22.76 -10.87 22.08
C CYS A 369 22.29 -9.57 21.37
N HIS A 370 23.22 -8.64 21.20
CA HIS A 370 22.94 -7.41 20.45
C HIS A 370 22.72 -7.69 18.96
N TYR A 371 21.90 -6.85 18.31
CA TYR A 371 21.59 -6.99 16.88
C TYR A 371 22.82 -7.03 15.98
N THR A 372 23.89 -6.28 16.32
CA THR A 372 25.14 -6.29 15.54
C THR A 372 25.78 -7.68 15.54
N TYR A 373 25.89 -8.34 16.71
CA TYR A 373 26.38 -9.71 16.82
C TYR A 373 25.50 -10.69 16.04
N PHE A 374 24.19 -10.56 16.15
CA PHE A 374 23.24 -11.39 15.39
C PHE A 374 23.48 -11.27 13.89
N ARG A 375 23.58 -10.03 13.38
CA ARG A 375 23.80 -9.77 11.95
C ARG A 375 25.12 -10.37 11.46
N ASP A 376 26.19 -10.24 12.25
CA ASP A 376 27.56 -10.54 11.80
C ASP A 376 27.98 -11.99 12.06
N GLN A 377 27.40 -12.66 13.07
CA GLN A 377 27.78 -14.02 13.48
C GLN A 377 26.63 -15.03 13.28
N VAL A 378 25.42 -14.71 13.71
CA VAL A 378 24.31 -15.66 13.71
C VAL A 378 23.68 -15.76 12.31
N MET A 379 23.49 -14.64 11.64
CA MET A 379 22.83 -14.60 10.33
C MET A 379 23.57 -15.41 9.25
N PRO A 380 24.90 -15.40 9.15
CA PRO A 380 25.63 -16.25 8.21
C PRO A 380 25.42 -17.75 8.51
N ALA A 381 25.39 -18.14 9.78
CA ALA A 381 25.12 -19.55 10.16
C ALA A 381 23.71 -20.00 9.81
N ILE A 382 22.71 -19.10 9.93
CA ILE A 382 21.32 -19.35 9.47
C ILE A 382 21.30 -19.55 7.96
N VAL A 383 21.99 -18.72 7.20
CA VAL A 383 22.07 -18.83 5.73
C VAL A 383 22.69 -20.18 5.29
N ASP A 384 23.77 -20.60 5.95
CA ASP A 384 24.40 -21.91 5.69
C ASP A 384 23.43 -23.06 6.03
N TYR A 385 22.76 -23.00 7.17
CA TYR A 385 21.74 -23.95 7.56
C TYR A 385 20.60 -24.04 6.53
N ASP A 386 20.07 -22.91 6.10
CA ASP A 386 19.01 -22.83 5.10
C ASP A 386 19.46 -23.38 3.74
N GLN A 387 20.72 -23.15 3.34
CA GLN A 387 21.28 -23.73 2.11
C GLN A 387 21.38 -25.25 2.17
N ARG A 388 21.84 -25.78 3.29
CA ARG A 388 21.91 -27.25 3.51
C ARG A 388 20.50 -27.87 3.48
N LEU A 389 19.53 -27.24 4.11
CA LEU A 389 18.14 -27.67 4.10
C LEU A 389 17.58 -27.71 2.67
N LYS A 390 17.85 -26.69 1.86
CA LYS A 390 17.48 -26.67 0.43
C LYS A 390 18.10 -27.83 -0.33
N SER A 391 19.39 -28.08 -0.10
CA SER A 391 20.10 -29.19 -0.78
C SER A 391 19.50 -30.56 -0.41
N HIS A 392 19.19 -30.77 0.88
CA HIS A 392 18.54 -32.00 1.34
C HIS A 392 17.15 -32.19 0.71
N VAL A 393 16.31 -31.16 0.70
CA VAL A 393 14.98 -31.21 0.07
C VAL A 393 15.10 -31.49 -1.42
N SER A 394 16.03 -30.83 -2.12
CA SER A 394 16.29 -31.07 -3.55
C SER A 394 16.75 -32.49 -3.84
N ASN A 395 17.62 -33.08 -3.00
CA ASN A 395 18.07 -34.45 -3.11
C ASN A 395 16.94 -35.46 -2.89
N TRP A 396 16.08 -35.25 -1.91
CA TRP A 396 14.88 -36.07 -1.69
C TRP A 396 13.92 -36.02 -2.87
N GLU A 397 13.71 -34.84 -3.45
CA GLU A 397 12.85 -34.64 -4.61
C GLU A 397 13.43 -35.34 -5.84
N ALA A 398 14.76 -35.27 -6.03
CA ALA A 398 15.44 -35.99 -7.09
C ALA A 398 15.28 -37.52 -6.92
N ALA A 399 15.45 -38.04 -5.71
CA ALA A 399 15.25 -39.48 -5.40
C ALA A 399 13.79 -39.92 -5.62
N LEU A 400 12.82 -39.13 -5.24
CA LEU A 400 11.39 -39.42 -5.47
C LEU A 400 11.00 -39.30 -6.96
N SER A 401 11.70 -38.47 -7.73
CA SER A 401 11.44 -38.28 -9.15
C SER A 401 12.06 -39.38 -10.03
N ALA A 402 13.10 -40.05 -9.57
CA ALA A 402 13.72 -41.17 -10.24
C ALA A 402 12.80 -42.39 -10.36
N GLY A 403 11.74 -42.48 -9.57
CA GLY A 403 10.76 -43.57 -9.56
C GLY A 403 9.44 -43.33 -10.30
N GLY A 404 9.23 -42.22 -11.02
CA GLY A 404 7.93 -41.91 -11.65
C GLY A 404 7.93 -40.79 -12.67
N SER A 405 7.06 -40.90 -13.69
CA SER A 405 6.86 -39.95 -14.80
C SER A 405 6.76 -38.50 -14.36
N GLN A 406 7.61 -37.66 -14.91
CA GLN A 406 7.70 -36.23 -14.64
C GLN A 406 6.45 -35.45 -15.13
N LYS A 407 5.67 -34.88 -14.21
CA LYS A 407 4.73 -33.78 -14.51
C LYS A 407 5.36 -32.46 -14.09
N SER A 408 5.46 -31.48 -14.99
CA SER A 408 6.10 -30.17 -14.82
C SER A 408 5.58 -29.36 -13.61
N GLY A 409 4.34 -29.60 -13.17
CA GLY A 409 3.76 -28.96 -11.99
C GLY A 409 4.36 -29.38 -10.64
N ARG A 410 5.09 -30.51 -10.59
CA ARG A 410 5.71 -31.02 -9.35
C ARG A 410 6.96 -30.21 -8.97
N LYS A 411 7.76 -29.72 -9.95
CA LYS A 411 8.96 -28.90 -9.71
C LYS A 411 8.61 -27.52 -9.09
N GLN A 412 7.52 -26.91 -9.54
CA GLN A 412 7.08 -25.61 -8.95
C GLN A 412 6.54 -25.77 -7.52
N LYS A 413 5.84 -26.87 -7.23
CA LYS A 413 5.32 -27.15 -5.88
C LYS A 413 6.46 -27.40 -4.89
N ALA A 414 7.48 -28.11 -5.31
CA ALA A 414 8.66 -28.47 -4.55
C ALA A 414 9.54 -27.26 -4.20
N ALA A 415 9.83 -26.39 -5.16
CA ALA A 415 10.58 -25.15 -4.92
C ALA A 415 9.84 -24.21 -3.94
N LYS A 416 8.49 -24.22 -3.97
CA LYS A 416 7.67 -23.46 -3.03
C LYS A 416 7.72 -24.05 -1.62
N THR A 417 7.69 -25.37 -1.47
CA THR A 417 7.77 -26.08 -0.19
C THR A 417 9.13 -25.83 0.48
N ALA A 418 10.23 -25.91 -0.26
CA ALA A 418 11.56 -25.58 0.25
C ALA A 418 11.63 -24.12 0.77
N GLY A 419 11.01 -23.16 0.04
CA GLY A 419 10.96 -21.77 0.45
C GLY A 419 10.23 -21.53 1.79
N ASP A 420 9.23 -22.35 2.10
CA ASP A 420 8.44 -22.25 3.33
C ASP A 420 9.18 -22.74 4.57
N LEU A 421 10.18 -23.58 4.41
CA LEU A 421 11.01 -24.12 5.50
C LEU A 421 12.17 -23.19 5.91
N LEU A 422 12.48 -22.14 5.13
CA LEU A 422 13.62 -21.28 5.38
C LEU A 422 13.35 -20.30 6.52
N ILE A 423 14.36 -20.14 7.40
CA ILE A 423 14.36 -19.16 8.46
C ILE A 423 14.63 -17.76 7.88
N ALA A 424 15.64 -17.63 7.02
CA ALA A 424 16.06 -16.38 6.41
C ALA A 424 15.67 -16.31 4.92
N ARG A 425 14.39 -16.11 4.63
CA ARG A 425 13.91 -15.95 3.23
C ARG A 425 14.53 -14.75 2.52
N ASN A 426 14.84 -13.68 3.27
CA ASN A 426 15.54 -12.50 2.78
C ASN A 426 16.78 -12.20 3.65
N PRO A 427 17.95 -12.78 3.31
CA PRO A 427 19.17 -12.57 4.07
C PRO A 427 19.65 -11.11 4.15
N LYS A 428 19.21 -10.27 3.20
CA LYS A 428 19.58 -8.84 3.16
C LYS A 428 18.87 -8.02 4.24
N ASN A 429 17.84 -8.57 4.88
CA ASN A 429 17.11 -7.90 5.96
C ASN A 429 17.07 -8.79 7.21
N PRO A 430 18.12 -8.82 8.03
CA PRO A 430 18.24 -9.70 9.20
C PRO A 430 17.38 -9.28 10.39
N TYR A 431 16.94 -8.01 10.48
CA TYR A 431 16.23 -7.50 11.66
C TYR A 431 14.92 -8.25 12.00
N PRO A 432 14.02 -8.57 11.05
CA PRO A 432 12.83 -9.36 11.35
C PRO A 432 13.14 -10.77 11.87
N VAL A 433 14.23 -11.37 11.38
CA VAL A 433 14.69 -12.69 11.85
C VAL A 433 15.20 -12.58 13.29
N TYR A 434 15.99 -11.57 13.60
CA TYR A 434 16.45 -11.29 14.96
C TYR A 434 15.30 -11.15 15.97
N GLN A 435 14.25 -10.41 15.57
CA GLN A 435 13.05 -10.27 16.42
C GLN A 435 12.36 -11.60 16.67
N LEU A 436 12.27 -12.47 15.65
CA LEU A 436 11.68 -13.80 15.80
C LEU A 436 12.51 -14.72 16.72
N PHE A 437 13.84 -14.62 16.69
CA PHE A 437 14.71 -15.34 17.62
C PHE A 437 14.44 -14.94 19.07
N ASN A 438 14.37 -13.66 19.36
CA ASN A 438 14.03 -13.15 20.70
C ASN A 438 12.63 -13.64 21.18
N LYS A 439 11.67 -13.74 20.26
CA LYS A 439 10.33 -14.26 20.58
C LYS A 439 10.34 -15.76 20.80
N ALA A 440 11.11 -16.51 20.01
CA ALA A 440 11.22 -17.96 20.13
C ALA A 440 11.77 -18.40 21.52
N GLU A 441 12.53 -17.54 22.19
CA GLU A 441 13.04 -17.84 23.54
C GLU A 441 11.95 -17.98 24.62
N ARG A 442 10.77 -17.41 24.37
CA ARG A 442 9.61 -17.48 25.28
C ARG A 442 8.88 -18.81 25.24
N PHE A 443 9.27 -19.71 24.33
CA PHE A 443 8.61 -20.98 24.08
C PHE A 443 9.61 -22.14 24.13
N SER A 444 9.17 -23.29 24.62
CA SER A 444 9.86 -24.55 24.43
C SER A 444 9.41 -25.23 23.13
N MET A 445 10.21 -26.17 22.62
CA MET A 445 9.84 -26.98 21.45
C MET A 445 8.55 -27.78 21.71
N THR A 446 8.41 -28.36 22.92
CA THR A 446 7.23 -29.14 23.33
C THR A 446 5.97 -28.30 23.32
N GLU A 447 6.03 -27.07 23.86
CA GLU A 447 4.87 -26.14 23.81
C GLU A 447 4.48 -25.81 22.37
N LEU A 448 5.45 -25.50 21.51
CA LEU A 448 5.17 -25.15 20.12
C LEU A 448 4.54 -26.31 19.33
N LEU A 449 4.98 -27.54 19.56
CA LEU A 449 4.37 -28.73 18.96
C LEU A 449 2.95 -28.94 19.48
N GLY A 450 2.72 -28.82 20.82
CA GLY A 450 1.39 -28.88 21.40
C GLY A 450 0.46 -27.78 20.86
N PHE A 451 0.96 -26.61 20.55
CA PHE A 451 0.16 -25.55 19.90
C PHE A 451 -0.21 -25.90 18.44
N LEU A 452 0.62 -26.60 17.69
CA LEU A 452 0.21 -27.09 16.36
C LEU A 452 -0.94 -28.11 16.46
N GLU A 453 -0.88 -29.04 17.41
CA GLU A 453 -1.97 -30.00 17.66
C GLU A 453 -3.26 -29.28 18.09
N LEU A 454 -3.15 -28.26 18.95
CA LEU A 454 -4.27 -27.41 19.32
C LEU A 454 -4.89 -26.73 18.10
N LEU A 455 -4.06 -26.11 17.24
CA LEU A 455 -4.52 -25.38 16.05
C LEU A 455 -5.13 -26.31 14.99
N GLU A 456 -4.70 -27.57 14.90
CA GLU A 456 -5.36 -28.60 14.09
C GLU A 456 -6.79 -28.87 14.57
N LYS A 457 -7.00 -29.03 15.89
CA LYS A 457 -8.33 -29.17 16.49
C LYS A 457 -9.19 -27.93 16.24
N VAL A 458 -8.62 -26.74 16.31
CA VAL A 458 -9.28 -25.47 15.98
C VAL A 458 -9.72 -25.45 14.51
N ASP A 459 -8.87 -25.89 13.58
CA ASP A 459 -9.22 -25.97 12.15
C ASP A 459 -10.42 -26.89 11.91
N LEU A 460 -10.41 -28.06 12.54
CA LEU A 460 -11.53 -28.99 12.47
C LEU A 460 -12.81 -28.37 13.03
N ARG A 461 -12.75 -27.74 14.21
CA ARG A 461 -13.91 -27.08 14.84
C ARG A 461 -14.49 -25.96 14.00
N LEU A 462 -13.65 -25.13 13.41
CA LEU A 462 -14.08 -24.02 12.53
C LEU A 462 -14.77 -24.51 11.26
N LYS A 463 -14.45 -25.73 10.78
CA LYS A 463 -15.01 -26.30 9.55
C LYS A 463 -16.21 -27.22 9.78
N SER A 464 -16.31 -27.85 10.96
CA SER A 464 -17.27 -28.93 11.20
C SER A 464 -18.31 -28.62 12.28
N THR A 465 -18.21 -27.48 12.97
CA THR A 465 -19.17 -27.15 14.04
C THR A 465 -19.88 -25.83 13.77
N SER A 466 -21.05 -25.63 14.37
CA SER A 466 -21.80 -24.38 14.35
C SER A 466 -21.38 -23.38 15.44
N LEU A 467 -20.27 -23.62 16.13
CA LEU A 467 -19.75 -22.72 17.16
C LEU A 467 -19.32 -21.41 16.56
N ALA A 468 -19.55 -20.32 17.29
CA ALA A 468 -19.10 -19.01 16.85
C ALA A 468 -17.57 -19.01 16.65
N PRO A 469 -17.06 -18.71 15.44
CA PRO A 469 -15.62 -18.76 15.12
C PRO A 469 -14.76 -17.94 16.08
N ARG A 470 -15.32 -16.83 16.57
CA ARG A 470 -14.68 -15.97 17.55
C ARG A 470 -14.32 -16.73 18.83
N LEU A 471 -15.26 -17.47 19.41
CA LEU A 471 -15.05 -18.22 20.66
C LEU A 471 -13.99 -19.30 20.49
N VAL A 472 -13.99 -19.99 19.35
CA VAL A 472 -13.01 -21.03 19.05
C VAL A 472 -11.59 -20.46 18.96
N LEU A 473 -11.42 -19.29 18.35
CA LEU A 473 -10.12 -18.62 18.26
C LEU A 473 -9.69 -17.97 19.57
N GLU A 474 -10.62 -17.42 20.37
CA GLU A 474 -10.34 -16.88 21.71
C GLU A 474 -9.80 -17.97 22.65
N GLU A 475 -10.38 -19.16 22.64
CA GLU A 475 -9.91 -20.32 23.41
C GLU A 475 -8.48 -20.71 23.04
N ALA A 476 -8.17 -20.75 21.75
CA ALA A 476 -6.82 -21.03 21.27
C ALA A 476 -5.80 -19.96 21.74
N ILE A 477 -6.15 -18.68 21.66
CA ILE A 477 -5.30 -17.57 22.13
C ILE A 477 -5.04 -17.69 23.64
N LEU A 478 -6.09 -17.96 24.44
CA LEU A 478 -5.96 -18.13 25.87
C LEU A 478 -5.04 -19.31 26.25
N SER A 479 -5.00 -20.35 25.41
CA SER A 479 -4.11 -21.49 25.60
C SER A 479 -2.66 -21.20 25.22
N ILE A 480 -2.44 -20.43 24.14
CA ILE A 480 -1.09 -20.08 23.64
C ILE A 480 -0.44 -18.99 24.51
N CYS A 481 -1.24 -18.04 25.02
CA CYS A 481 -0.75 -16.91 25.82
C CYS A 481 -0.79 -17.16 27.34
N ARG A 482 -0.72 -18.42 27.75
CA ARG A 482 -0.59 -18.78 29.16
C ARG A 482 0.73 -18.37 29.77
#